data_c8b34ccafe9b73d290503070449ea968
#
_entry.id   c8b34ccafe9b73d290503070449ea968
#
_cell.length_a   1.000
_cell.length_b   1.000
_cell.length_c   1.000
_cell.angle_alpha   90.00
_cell.angle_beta   90.00
_cell.angle_gamma   90.00
#
_symmetry.space_group_name_H-M   'P 1'
#
loop_
_entity.id
_entity.type
_entity.pdbx_description
1 polymer ?
#
loop_
_entity_poly.entity_id
_entity_poly.type
_entity_poly.pdbx_seq_one_letter_code
_entity_poly.pdbx_strand_id
1 'polypeptide(L)'
;MKRATLVALAILIALSLVGCGGKTDTGGPVKITLFTWTRPGELAINQDLCSEFEKAHPNLEVEVQNEPGDRAMEKLQERVAAGNPPDVMSIHGAYFMPMAANGSLLDLDPLIKEDASFDLPDFYPGLVEQCRYQGKLYSLPRYTSVYVLFYNKDLFDAAGVKYPDDALTWDDYLAAAKQLTVNSPDPAKRRYGCVIDFWGARIYPWIWSAGGEILDQSQKVCLLDQPATQEALQFLVDLRLKYDVCPPTTMADKKQNIAMFTGGKVAMFQTGAWDIQNMKDVKTLRWAVAPLPKRKKHATLLGMENYAIAAGTKHPQEAWELFKFLLDKKAQGVMATKLEKQPSRQSVASDVFLKQPDAGYDRKVFVEALSYAHVAPNVADWDRVSHFIQEQLDLMWMGKTSVKEGTAKAAKQVTEGLRESR
;
A
#
# COMPACT_ATOMS: atom_id res chain seq x y z
N MET A 1 29.14 72.06 -64.09
CA MET A 1 29.42 73.27 -63.21
C MET A 1 28.94 72.91 -61.78
N LYS A 2 29.82 73.29 -60.84
CA LYS A 2 29.63 73.35 -59.38
C LYS A 2 29.68 71.96 -58.65
N ARG A 3 30.82 71.64 -58.20
CA ARG A 3 31.61 71.88 -56.96
C ARG A 3 31.09 71.02 -55.79
N ALA A 4 32.00 70.12 -55.50
CA ALA A 4 32.24 69.36 -54.27
C ALA A 4 32.12 70.16 -52.97
N THR A 5 31.68 69.49 -51.92
CA THR A 5 32.25 69.76 -50.58
C THR A 5 32.29 68.42 -49.79
N LEU A 6 33.50 68.03 -49.48
CA LEU A 6 33.82 67.00 -48.50
C LEU A 6 33.53 67.53 -47.10
N VAL A 7 32.82 66.72 -46.30
CA VAL A 7 32.80 66.88 -44.83
C VAL A 7 33.31 65.56 -44.25
N ALA A 8 34.47 65.63 -43.68
CA ALA A 8 35.07 64.56 -42.88
C ALA A 8 34.33 64.50 -41.53
N LEU A 9 33.72 63.35 -41.22
CA LEU A 9 33.18 63.10 -39.90
C LEU A 9 34.10 62.10 -39.19
N ALA A 10 34.78 62.59 -38.19
CA ALA A 10 35.63 61.79 -37.29
C ALA A 10 34.70 60.90 -36.43
N ILE A 11 34.86 59.60 -36.58
CA ILE A 11 34.13 58.62 -35.71
C ILE A 11 35.01 58.39 -34.47
N LEU A 12 34.61 58.99 -33.35
CA LEU A 12 35.07 58.60 -32.01
C LEU A 12 34.54 57.23 -31.67
N ILE A 13 35.39 56.22 -31.65
CA ILE A 13 35.02 54.88 -31.08
C ILE A 13 35.13 54.99 -29.55
N ALA A 14 34.01 55.18 -28.90
CA ALA A 14 33.88 55.00 -27.47
C ALA A 14 33.81 53.50 -27.21
N LEU A 15 34.87 52.87 -26.68
CA LEU A 15 34.83 51.54 -26.07
C LEU A 15 33.96 51.59 -24.80
N SER A 16 32.71 51.27 -24.93
CA SER A 16 31.85 50.90 -23.80
C SER A 16 32.22 49.49 -23.38
N LEU A 17 32.99 49.36 -22.31
CA LEU A 17 33.08 48.15 -21.49
C LEU A 17 31.69 47.82 -20.98
N VAL A 18 30.96 46.98 -21.73
CA VAL A 18 29.78 46.29 -21.18
C VAL A 18 30.31 45.22 -20.25
N GLY A 19 30.37 45.56 -18.96
CA GLY A 19 30.51 44.55 -17.90
C GLY A 19 29.35 43.59 -18.01
N CYS A 20 29.62 42.32 -18.33
CA CYS A 20 28.72 41.20 -18.07
C CYS A 20 28.60 41.08 -16.55
N GLY A 21 27.77 41.90 -15.97
CA GLY A 21 27.13 41.62 -14.69
C GLY A 21 26.12 40.51 -14.95
N GLY A 22 26.56 39.27 -14.75
CA GLY A 22 25.61 38.16 -14.60
C GLY A 22 24.62 38.60 -13.53
N LYS A 23 23.38 38.83 -13.89
CA LYS A 23 22.29 38.85 -12.94
C LYS A 23 22.36 37.47 -12.27
N THR A 24 22.91 37.41 -11.06
CA THR A 24 22.57 36.36 -10.14
C THR A 24 21.08 36.49 -9.97
N ASP A 25 20.35 35.59 -10.60
CA ASP A 25 18.92 35.41 -10.38
C ASP A 25 18.79 35.03 -8.91
N THR A 26 18.50 36.01 -8.07
CA THR A 26 18.16 35.83 -6.66
C THR A 26 16.67 35.40 -6.59
N GLY A 27 16.32 34.47 -7.46
CA GLY A 27 15.06 33.76 -7.35
C GLY A 27 15.02 33.08 -5.98
N GLY A 28 13.88 33.19 -5.30
CA GLY A 28 13.64 32.46 -4.05
C GLY A 28 13.83 30.96 -4.23
N PRO A 29 13.72 30.17 -3.17
CA PRO A 29 13.91 28.74 -3.24
C PRO A 29 12.97 28.12 -4.30
N VAL A 30 13.45 27.07 -4.98
CA VAL A 30 12.63 26.30 -5.91
C VAL A 30 11.58 25.55 -5.09
N LYS A 31 10.32 25.73 -5.44
CA LYS A 31 9.20 25.11 -4.75
C LYS A 31 8.85 23.75 -5.37
N ILE A 32 8.89 22.71 -4.58
CA ILE A 32 8.54 21.33 -4.94
C ILE A 32 7.28 20.93 -4.18
N THR A 33 6.40 20.20 -4.84
CA THR A 33 5.16 19.71 -4.24
C THR A 33 5.25 18.23 -3.92
N LEU A 34 4.90 17.87 -2.66
CA LEU A 34 4.75 16.49 -2.20
C LEU A 34 3.27 16.19 -1.96
N PHE A 35 2.68 15.32 -2.75
CA PHE A 35 1.34 14.82 -2.50
C PHE A 35 1.37 13.64 -1.53
N THR A 36 0.50 13.69 -0.51
CA THR A 36 0.27 12.60 0.45
C THR A 36 -1.23 12.40 0.69
N TRP A 37 -1.59 11.23 1.25
CA TRP A 37 -2.97 10.88 1.60
C TRP A 37 -3.06 10.27 3.00
N THR A 38 -2.35 10.87 3.93
CA THR A 38 -2.05 10.33 5.26
C THR A 38 -2.99 10.86 6.34
N ARG A 39 -3.09 10.11 7.44
CA ARG A 39 -3.78 10.54 8.67
C ARG A 39 -3.00 11.66 9.37
N PRO A 40 -3.65 12.46 10.24
CA PRO A 40 -2.98 13.62 10.86
C PRO A 40 -1.64 13.33 11.54
N GLY A 41 -1.51 12.22 12.26
CA GLY A 41 -0.24 11.86 12.91
C GLY A 41 0.90 11.53 11.94
N GLU A 42 0.59 10.91 10.81
CA GLU A 42 1.55 10.63 9.75
C GLU A 42 1.88 11.90 8.93
N LEU A 43 0.89 12.77 8.74
CA LEU A 43 1.11 14.07 8.10
C LEU A 43 2.14 14.91 8.86
N ALA A 44 2.03 15.00 10.19
CA ALA A 44 3.00 15.72 11.00
C ALA A 44 4.43 15.19 10.81
N ILE A 45 4.61 13.87 10.76
CA ILE A 45 5.92 13.26 10.51
C ILE A 45 6.43 13.59 9.10
N ASN A 46 5.58 13.56 8.07
CA ASN A 46 5.96 13.94 6.70
C ASN A 46 6.39 15.43 6.65
N GLN A 47 5.69 16.31 7.36
CA GLN A 47 6.05 17.73 7.48
C GLN A 47 7.38 17.93 8.19
N ASP A 48 7.64 17.18 9.27
CA ASP A 48 8.92 17.22 9.99
C ASP A 48 10.07 16.75 9.09
N LEU A 49 9.88 15.66 8.33
CA LEU A 49 10.88 15.17 7.36
C LEU A 49 11.14 16.18 6.25
N CYS A 50 10.09 16.82 5.71
CA CYS A 50 10.27 17.87 4.70
C CYS A 50 11.02 19.09 5.28
N SER A 51 10.72 19.49 6.52
CA SER A 51 11.46 20.56 7.20
C SER A 51 12.93 20.22 7.46
N GLU A 52 13.26 18.94 7.70
CA GLU A 52 14.64 18.48 7.78
C GLU A 52 15.33 18.52 6.41
N PHE A 53 14.61 18.12 5.36
CA PHE A 53 15.10 18.20 3.99
C PHE A 53 15.44 19.64 3.59
N GLU A 54 14.55 20.59 3.86
CA GLU A 54 14.75 22.03 3.56
C GLU A 54 15.97 22.60 4.28
N LYS A 55 16.24 22.21 5.53
CA LYS A 55 17.44 22.62 6.27
C LYS A 55 18.74 22.14 5.59
N ALA A 56 18.71 20.94 4.97
CA ALA A 56 19.83 20.39 4.22
C ALA A 56 19.94 20.98 2.80
N HIS A 57 18.83 21.50 2.25
CA HIS A 57 18.71 22.04 0.90
C HIS A 57 18.08 23.44 0.92
N PRO A 58 18.79 24.49 1.39
CA PRO A 58 18.19 25.82 1.65
C PRO A 58 17.69 26.54 0.40
N ASN A 59 18.02 26.04 -0.79
CA ASN A 59 17.51 26.50 -2.08
C ASN A 59 16.21 25.80 -2.52
N LEU A 60 15.68 24.89 -1.71
CA LEU A 60 14.43 24.14 -1.99
C LEU A 60 13.39 24.40 -0.89
N GLU A 61 12.13 24.50 -1.29
CA GLU A 61 10.95 24.58 -0.40
C GLU A 61 10.00 23.47 -0.77
N VAL A 62 9.46 22.74 0.22
CA VAL A 62 8.54 21.62 0.00
C VAL A 62 7.13 21.96 0.46
N GLU A 63 6.19 22.06 -0.49
CA GLU A 63 4.77 22.16 -0.17
C GLU A 63 4.16 20.77 0.00
N VAL A 64 3.84 20.39 1.23
CA VAL A 64 3.14 19.14 1.52
C VAL A 64 1.64 19.31 1.30
N GLN A 65 1.11 18.63 0.31
CA GLN A 65 -0.30 18.63 -0.06
C GLN A 65 -0.95 17.32 0.37
N ASN A 66 -1.74 17.35 1.45
CA ASN A 66 -2.37 16.15 1.98
C ASN A 66 -3.86 16.09 1.64
N GLU A 67 -4.29 14.99 1.05
CA GLU A 67 -5.68 14.70 0.72
C GLU A 67 -6.12 13.44 1.48
N PRO A 68 -6.66 13.57 2.70
CA PRO A 68 -7.07 12.40 3.48
C PRO A 68 -8.36 11.77 2.94
N GLY A 69 -8.47 10.45 3.07
CA GLY A 69 -9.69 9.70 2.78
C GLY A 69 -9.64 8.84 1.52
N ASP A 70 -10.74 8.14 1.28
CA ASP A 70 -10.81 7.06 0.29
C ASP A 70 -10.74 7.56 -1.17
N ARG A 71 -11.03 8.86 -1.42
CA ARG A 71 -10.98 9.46 -2.76
C ARG A 71 -9.66 10.16 -3.09
N ALA A 72 -8.65 10.02 -2.25
CA ALA A 72 -7.36 10.70 -2.44
C ALA A 72 -6.70 10.33 -3.78
N MET A 73 -6.71 9.06 -4.14
CA MET A 73 -6.12 8.59 -5.40
C MET A 73 -6.90 9.05 -6.63
N GLU A 74 -8.22 9.09 -6.57
CA GLU A 74 -9.06 9.65 -7.65
C GLU A 74 -8.70 11.12 -7.90
N LYS A 75 -8.63 11.93 -6.83
CA LYS A 75 -8.25 13.35 -6.94
C LYS A 75 -6.82 13.54 -7.47
N LEU A 76 -5.90 12.66 -7.09
CA LEU A 76 -4.55 12.67 -7.65
C LEU A 76 -4.57 12.42 -9.15
N GLN A 77 -5.32 11.40 -9.60
CA GLN A 77 -5.46 11.10 -11.03
C GLN A 77 -6.12 12.25 -11.81
N GLU A 78 -7.16 12.89 -11.23
CA GLU A 78 -7.79 14.07 -11.82
C GLU A 78 -6.79 15.23 -12.03
N ARG A 79 -5.91 15.49 -11.04
CA ARG A 79 -4.86 16.52 -11.14
C ARG A 79 -3.83 16.20 -12.19
N VAL A 80 -3.37 14.94 -12.24
CA VAL A 80 -2.42 14.46 -13.25
C VAL A 80 -3.01 14.61 -14.66
N ALA A 81 -4.25 14.20 -14.85
CA ALA A 81 -4.96 14.33 -16.12
C ALA A 81 -5.20 15.80 -16.55
N ALA A 82 -5.36 16.71 -15.59
CA ALA A 82 -5.48 18.15 -15.82
C ALA A 82 -4.13 18.84 -16.16
N GLY A 83 -3.01 18.08 -16.21
CA GLY A 83 -1.69 18.63 -16.51
C GLY A 83 -1.05 19.44 -15.35
N ASN A 84 -1.54 19.25 -14.13
CA ASN A 84 -1.01 19.88 -12.91
C ASN A 84 -0.64 18.83 -11.84
N PRO A 85 0.26 17.87 -12.16
CA PRO A 85 0.67 16.86 -11.21
C PRO A 85 1.52 17.47 -10.08
N PRO A 86 1.50 16.88 -8.87
CA PRO A 86 2.53 17.15 -7.88
C PRO A 86 3.88 16.58 -8.34
N ASP A 87 5.00 17.17 -7.89
CA ASP A 87 6.33 16.72 -8.32
C ASP A 87 6.65 15.34 -7.77
N VAL A 88 6.45 15.12 -6.48
CA VAL A 88 6.57 13.81 -5.81
C VAL A 88 5.21 13.37 -5.29
N MET A 89 4.86 12.13 -5.51
CA MET A 89 3.54 11.57 -5.18
C MET A 89 3.66 10.33 -4.32
N SER A 90 2.94 10.31 -3.20
CA SER A 90 2.64 9.06 -2.49
C SER A 90 1.45 8.39 -3.18
N ILE A 91 1.65 7.18 -3.71
CA ILE A 91 0.63 6.42 -4.42
C ILE A 91 0.41 5.05 -3.79
N HIS A 92 -0.83 4.63 -3.69
CA HIS A 92 -1.15 3.26 -3.30
C HIS A 92 -0.76 2.29 -4.43
N GLY A 93 -0.17 1.13 -4.09
CA GLY A 93 0.36 0.16 -5.06
C GLY A 93 -0.64 -0.28 -6.14
N ALA A 94 -1.94 -0.33 -5.81
CA ALA A 94 -2.99 -0.66 -6.79
C ALA A 94 -3.13 0.37 -7.92
N TYR A 95 -2.74 1.63 -7.70
CA TYR A 95 -2.80 2.70 -8.70
C TYR A 95 -1.51 2.85 -9.51
N PHE A 96 -0.47 2.12 -9.14
CA PHE A 96 0.83 2.19 -9.81
C PHE A 96 0.74 1.83 -11.30
N MET A 97 0.18 0.66 -11.61
CA MET A 97 0.15 0.13 -12.99
C MET A 97 -0.61 1.05 -13.97
N PRO A 98 -1.83 1.50 -13.66
CA PRO A 98 -2.55 2.45 -14.53
C PRO A 98 -1.76 3.75 -14.76
N MET A 99 -1.10 4.30 -13.72
CA MET A 99 -0.33 5.53 -13.82
C MET A 99 0.98 5.35 -14.61
N ALA A 100 1.64 4.21 -14.48
CA ALA A 100 2.82 3.89 -15.28
C ALA A 100 2.44 3.66 -16.76
N ALA A 101 1.35 2.94 -17.01
CA ALA A 101 0.88 2.61 -18.36
C ALA A 101 0.43 3.84 -19.16
N ASN A 102 -0.17 4.84 -18.52
CA ASN A 102 -0.60 6.08 -19.17
C ASN A 102 0.49 7.16 -19.26
N GLY A 103 1.73 6.85 -18.81
CA GLY A 103 2.85 7.77 -18.89
C GLY A 103 2.86 8.90 -17.85
N SER A 104 2.09 8.77 -16.76
CA SER A 104 2.03 9.78 -15.70
C SER A 104 3.27 9.83 -14.81
N LEU A 105 4.08 8.77 -14.81
CA LEU A 105 5.23 8.59 -13.92
C LEU A 105 6.55 8.73 -14.66
N LEU A 106 7.53 9.33 -14.00
CA LEU A 106 8.90 9.48 -14.52
C LEU A 106 9.66 8.15 -14.42
N ASP A 107 10.38 7.78 -15.48
CA ASP A 107 11.33 6.65 -15.48
C ASP A 107 12.51 6.99 -14.54
N LEU A 108 12.69 6.19 -13.49
CA LEU A 108 13.70 6.40 -12.45
C LEU A 108 15.06 5.77 -12.80
N ASP A 109 15.12 4.83 -13.74
CA ASP A 109 16.36 4.11 -14.06
C ASP A 109 17.51 5.06 -14.48
N PRO A 110 17.29 6.14 -15.29
CA PRO A 110 18.34 7.10 -15.62
C PRO A 110 18.88 7.83 -14.37
N LEU A 111 17.98 8.29 -13.49
CA LEU A 111 18.34 9.02 -12.26
C LEU A 111 19.14 8.14 -11.30
N ILE A 112 18.72 6.89 -11.13
CA ILE A 112 19.43 5.91 -10.30
C ILE A 112 20.82 5.59 -10.88
N LYS A 113 20.93 5.47 -12.20
CA LYS A 113 22.21 5.19 -12.87
C LYS A 113 23.21 6.32 -12.69
N GLU A 114 22.75 7.56 -12.69
CA GLU A 114 23.59 8.76 -12.53
C GLU A 114 23.96 9.02 -11.06
N ASP A 115 23.19 8.49 -10.12
CA ASP A 115 23.38 8.69 -8.67
C ASP A 115 23.91 7.43 -7.97
N ALA A 116 25.22 7.28 -7.94
CA ALA A 116 25.90 6.17 -7.25
C ALA A 116 25.66 6.15 -5.72
N SER A 117 25.12 7.22 -5.13
CA SER A 117 24.82 7.28 -3.70
C SER A 117 23.49 6.58 -3.35
N PHE A 118 22.64 6.33 -4.34
CA PHE A 118 21.35 5.70 -4.11
C PHE A 118 21.47 4.17 -4.00
N ASP A 119 21.32 3.66 -2.78
CA ASP A 119 21.44 2.23 -2.45
C ASP A 119 20.12 1.48 -2.77
N LEU A 120 19.89 1.23 -4.07
CA LEU A 120 18.74 0.42 -4.53
C LEU A 120 18.81 -1.04 -4.04
N PRO A 121 19.97 -1.72 -3.97
CA PRO A 121 20.06 -3.10 -3.48
C PRO A 121 19.61 -3.31 -2.03
N ASP A 122 19.57 -2.26 -1.20
CA ASP A 122 19.06 -2.36 0.17
C ASP A 122 17.53 -2.54 0.25
N PHE A 123 16.79 -2.24 -0.82
CA PHE A 123 15.37 -2.57 -0.89
C PHE A 123 15.15 -4.06 -1.10
N TYR A 124 14.03 -4.61 -0.60
CA TYR A 124 13.67 -5.99 -0.91
C TYR A 124 13.46 -6.16 -2.42
N PRO A 125 14.20 -7.08 -3.08
CA PRO A 125 14.14 -7.19 -4.55
C PRO A 125 12.72 -7.44 -5.10
N GLY A 126 11.93 -8.27 -4.39
CA GLY A 126 10.55 -8.54 -4.77
C GLY A 126 9.65 -7.29 -4.74
N LEU A 127 9.92 -6.32 -3.86
CA LEU A 127 9.19 -5.06 -3.82
C LEU A 127 9.59 -4.14 -4.98
N VAL A 128 10.89 -4.08 -5.30
CA VAL A 128 11.42 -3.29 -6.43
C VAL A 128 10.83 -3.77 -7.75
N GLU A 129 10.73 -5.09 -7.93
CA GLU A 129 10.14 -5.67 -9.15
C GLU A 129 8.68 -5.26 -9.34
N GLN A 130 7.91 -5.15 -8.26
CA GLN A 130 6.51 -4.67 -8.31
C GLN A 130 6.38 -3.18 -8.68
N CYS A 131 7.47 -2.44 -8.69
CA CYS A 131 7.53 -1.03 -9.07
C CYS A 131 8.00 -0.83 -10.51
N ARG A 132 8.14 -1.94 -11.29
CA ARG A 132 8.51 -1.91 -12.70
C ARG A 132 7.29 -2.05 -13.61
N TYR A 133 7.34 -1.32 -14.71
CA TYR A 133 6.41 -1.46 -15.83
C TYR A 133 7.22 -1.56 -17.12
N GLN A 134 6.99 -2.62 -17.92
CA GLN A 134 7.76 -2.89 -19.14
C GLN A 134 9.30 -2.84 -18.94
N GLY A 135 9.77 -3.37 -17.81
CA GLY A 135 11.19 -3.44 -17.46
C GLY A 135 11.79 -2.17 -16.86
N LYS A 136 11.08 -1.04 -16.86
CA LYS A 136 11.52 0.25 -16.33
C LYS A 136 10.95 0.50 -14.92
N LEU A 137 11.74 1.15 -14.07
CA LEU A 137 11.35 1.49 -12.72
C LEU A 137 10.68 2.85 -12.67
N TYR A 138 9.47 2.95 -12.07
CA TYR A 138 8.71 4.20 -12.01
C TYR A 138 8.33 4.64 -10.60
N SER A 139 8.55 3.80 -9.61
CA SER A 139 8.28 4.14 -8.21
C SER A 139 9.17 3.31 -7.30
N LEU A 140 9.19 3.63 -6.00
CA LEU A 140 9.77 2.76 -4.97
C LEU A 140 8.90 2.77 -3.72
N PRO A 141 8.83 1.65 -2.98
CA PRO A 141 8.00 1.57 -1.81
C PRO A 141 8.58 2.39 -0.65
N ARG A 142 7.78 3.32 -0.12
CA ARG A 142 8.12 4.08 1.09
C ARG A 142 8.03 3.21 2.35
N TYR A 143 7.07 2.30 2.34
CA TYR A 143 6.91 1.21 3.29
C TYR A 143 6.04 0.12 2.65
N THR A 144 6.07 -1.04 3.25
CA THR A 144 5.25 -2.17 2.84
C THR A 144 4.34 -2.62 3.98
N SER A 145 3.42 -3.48 3.67
CA SER A 145 2.53 -4.09 4.65
C SER A 145 2.09 -5.47 4.17
N VAL A 146 1.83 -6.34 5.12
CA VAL A 146 1.26 -7.66 4.88
C VAL A 146 0.08 -7.87 5.80
N TYR A 147 -0.85 -8.74 5.40
CA TYR A 147 -1.91 -9.20 6.29
C TYR A 147 -1.36 -10.27 7.22
N VAL A 148 -1.72 -10.17 8.48
CA VAL A 148 -1.43 -11.16 9.52
C VAL A 148 -2.68 -11.41 10.36
N LEU A 149 -2.66 -12.42 11.19
CA LEU A 149 -3.73 -12.72 12.14
C LEU A 149 -3.47 -11.98 13.45
N PHE A 150 -4.34 -11.04 13.80
CA PHE A 150 -4.40 -10.45 15.13
C PHE A 150 -5.30 -11.31 16.02
N TYR A 151 -4.88 -11.56 17.27
CA TYR A 151 -5.68 -12.32 18.22
C TYR A 151 -5.70 -11.68 19.60
N ASN A 152 -6.85 -11.82 20.28
CA ASN A 152 -7.07 -11.30 21.61
C ASN A 152 -6.64 -12.34 22.67
N LYS A 153 -5.54 -12.07 23.36
CA LYS A 153 -4.94 -13.00 24.36
C LYS A 153 -5.88 -13.29 25.51
N ASP A 154 -6.66 -12.30 25.97
CA ASP A 154 -7.57 -12.50 27.09
C ASP A 154 -8.69 -13.49 26.76
N LEU A 155 -9.18 -13.47 25.52
CA LEU A 155 -10.23 -14.42 25.09
C LEU A 155 -9.66 -15.84 24.92
N PHE A 156 -8.41 -15.95 24.43
CA PHE A 156 -7.71 -17.23 24.32
C PHE A 156 -7.43 -17.82 25.69
N ASP A 157 -6.89 -17.03 26.63
CA ASP A 157 -6.62 -17.45 28.00
C ASP A 157 -7.90 -17.91 28.72
N ALA A 158 -8.98 -17.13 28.61
CA ALA A 158 -10.26 -17.44 29.24
C ALA A 158 -10.90 -18.72 28.71
N ALA A 159 -10.66 -19.07 27.44
CA ALA A 159 -11.17 -20.29 26.82
C ALA A 159 -10.20 -21.47 26.91
N GLY A 160 -8.98 -21.30 27.43
CA GLY A 160 -7.95 -22.34 27.46
C GLY A 160 -7.50 -22.78 26.06
N VAL A 161 -7.57 -21.88 25.06
CA VAL A 161 -7.17 -22.15 23.69
C VAL A 161 -5.71 -21.78 23.49
N LYS A 162 -4.93 -22.65 22.82
CA LYS A 162 -3.52 -22.37 22.47
C LYS A 162 -3.46 -21.14 21.56
N TYR A 163 -2.48 -20.25 21.81
CA TYR A 163 -2.21 -19.12 20.95
C TYR A 163 -1.82 -19.56 19.52
N PRO A 164 -2.25 -18.82 18.50
CA PRO A 164 -1.83 -19.03 17.11
C PRO A 164 -0.30 -18.91 16.97
N ASP A 165 0.29 -19.82 16.21
CA ASP A 165 1.69 -19.82 15.85
C ASP A 165 1.89 -20.11 14.35
N ASP A 166 3.13 -20.30 13.91
CA ASP A 166 3.50 -20.61 12.53
C ASP A 166 2.91 -21.94 12.01
N ALA A 167 2.56 -22.86 12.90
CA ALA A 167 1.97 -24.15 12.52
C ALA A 167 0.47 -24.07 12.26
N LEU A 168 -0.21 -22.95 12.58
CA LEU A 168 -1.67 -22.80 12.51
C LEU A 168 -2.23 -23.19 11.13
N THR A 169 -3.06 -24.22 11.12
CA THR A 169 -3.80 -24.66 9.92
C THR A 169 -5.21 -24.08 9.88
N TRP A 170 -5.90 -24.22 8.75
CA TRP A 170 -7.33 -23.85 8.66
C TRP A 170 -8.21 -24.67 9.62
N ASP A 171 -7.88 -25.94 9.81
CA ASP A 171 -8.63 -26.82 10.72
C ASP A 171 -8.43 -26.37 12.18
N ASP A 172 -7.20 -26.00 12.56
CA ASP A 172 -6.91 -25.44 13.90
C ASP A 172 -7.60 -24.07 14.09
N TYR A 173 -7.56 -23.23 13.06
CA TYR A 173 -8.26 -21.93 13.08
C TYR A 173 -9.76 -22.10 13.30
N LEU A 174 -10.41 -23.02 12.59
CA LEU A 174 -11.82 -23.31 12.77
C LEU A 174 -12.11 -23.88 14.16
N ALA A 175 -11.27 -24.80 14.65
CA ALA A 175 -11.40 -25.36 15.98
C ALA A 175 -11.30 -24.27 17.06
N ALA A 176 -10.31 -23.41 16.97
CA ALA A 176 -10.16 -22.24 17.85
C ALA A 176 -11.35 -21.29 17.74
N ALA A 177 -11.79 -20.97 16.51
CA ALA A 177 -12.93 -20.09 16.30
C ALA A 177 -14.22 -20.63 16.98
N LYS A 178 -14.46 -21.95 16.89
CA LYS A 178 -15.61 -22.58 17.58
C LYS A 178 -15.49 -22.48 19.10
N GLN A 179 -14.32 -22.75 19.68
CA GLN A 179 -14.13 -22.70 21.13
C GLN A 179 -14.22 -21.27 21.69
N LEU A 180 -13.77 -20.28 20.91
CA LEU A 180 -13.80 -18.86 21.29
C LEU A 180 -15.15 -18.18 21.06
N THR A 181 -16.07 -18.83 20.33
CA THR A 181 -17.41 -18.31 20.08
C THR A 181 -18.31 -18.54 21.29
N VAL A 182 -18.94 -17.46 21.74
CA VAL A 182 -20.00 -17.54 22.76
C VAL A 182 -21.34 -17.26 22.08
N ASN A 183 -22.10 -18.30 21.86
CA ASN A 183 -23.44 -18.18 21.28
C ASN A 183 -24.44 -17.76 22.38
N SER A 184 -24.87 -16.52 22.38
CA SER A 184 -25.79 -15.96 23.34
C SER A 184 -26.89 -15.17 22.62
N PRO A 185 -28.18 -15.30 23.04
CA PRO A 185 -29.26 -14.45 22.55
C PRO A 185 -29.11 -12.99 23.02
N ASP A 186 -28.36 -12.76 24.09
CA ASP A 186 -28.00 -11.43 24.56
C ASP A 186 -26.84 -10.89 23.74
N PRO A 187 -27.04 -9.82 22.91
CA PRO A 187 -25.98 -9.24 22.10
C PRO A 187 -24.80 -8.75 22.92
N ALA A 188 -25.02 -8.36 24.19
CA ALA A 188 -23.95 -7.93 25.08
C ALA A 188 -22.98 -9.06 25.45
N LYS A 189 -23.46 -10.30 25.47
CA LYS A 189 -22.71 -11.51 25.79
C LYS A 189 -22.25 -12.27 24.55
N ARG A 190 -22.83 -12.01 23.38
CA ARG A 190 -22.43 -12.65 22.12
C ARG A 190 -20.99 -12.30 21.78
N ARG A 191 -20.18 -13.30 21.44
CA ARG A 191 -18.81 -13.17 20.92
C ARG A 191 -18.62 -14.11 19.75
N TYR A 192 -17.77 -13.71 18.81
CA TYR A 192 -17.42 -14.52 17.65
C TYR A 192 -15.94 -14.92 17.73
N GLY A 193 -15.64 -16.12 17.28
CA GLY A 193 -14.27 -16.63 17.24
C GLY A 193 -13.39 -15.86 16.24
N CYS A 194 -13.98 -15.42 15.14
CA CYS A 194 -13.24 -14.67 14.13
C CYS A 194 -14.12 -13.62 13.44
N VAL A 195 -13.48 -12.69 12.73
CA VAL A 195 -14.11 -11.83 11.74
C VAL A 195 -13.32 -11.87 10.44
N ILE A 196 -14.01 -11.99 9.33
CA ILE A 196 -13.45 -11.97 7.98
C ILE A 196 -13.97 -10.73 7.25
N ASP A 197 -13.06 -9.90 6.79
CA ASP A 197 -13.36 -8.88 5.80
C ASP A 197 -13.53 -9.57 4.44
N PHE A 198 -14.75 -10.03 4.15
CA PHE A 198 -15.05 -10.77 2.92
C PHE A 198 -15.15 -9.84 1.72
N TRP A 199 -14.01 -9.24 1.39
CA TRP A 199 -13.91 -8.24 0.34
C TRP A 199 -12.63 -8.37 -0.48
N GLY A 200 -12.79 -8.42 -1.82
CA GLY A 200 -11.75 -8.27 -2.81
C GLY A 200 -10.45 -8.95 -2.44
N ALA A 201 -9.37 -8.21 -2.53
CA ALA A 201 -8.03 -8.74 -2.29
C ALA A 201 -7.78 -9.26 -0.86
N ARG A 202 -8.64 -8.92 0.13
CA ARG A 202 -8.45 -9.36 1.51
C ARG A 202 -8.67 -10.87 1.71
N ILE A 203 -9.46 -11.49 0.83
CA ILE A 203 -9.67 -12.94 0.87
C ILE A 203 -8.64 -13.72 0.04
N TYR A 204 -7.85 -13.06 -0.80
CA TYR A 204 -6.88 -13.72 -1.68
C TYR A 204 -5.84 -14.56 -0.93
N PRO A 205 -5.32 -14.16 0.26
CA PRO A 205 -4.44 -15.03 1.04
C PRO A 205 -4.98 -16.44 1.27
N TRP A 206 -6.29 -16.57 1.49
CA TRP A 206 -6.94 -17.86 1.67
C TRP A 206 -6.94 -18.68 0.37
N ILE A 207 -7.22 -18.04 -0.76
CA ILE A 207 -7.16 -18.66 -2.09
C ILE A 207 -5.75 -19.17 -2.38
N TRP A 208 -4.73 -18.32 -2.21
CA TRP A 208 -3.33 -18.68 -2.45
C TRP A 208 -2.84 -19.77 -1.48
N SER A 209 -3.29 -19.73 -0.22
CA SER A 209 -2.96 -20.75 0.78
C SER A 209 -3.51 -22.12 0.42
N ALA A 210 -4.65 -22.20 -0.27
CA ALA A 210 -5.22 -23.42 -0.82
C ALA A 210 -4.53 -23.88 -2.13
N GLY A 211 -3.62 -23.05 -2.69
CA GLY A 211 -2.99 -23.29 -3.99
C GLY A 211 -3.85 -22.87 -5.18
N GLY A 212 -4.88 -22.04 -4.95
CA GLY A 212 -5.66 -21.37 -5.98
C GLY A 212 -4.99 -20.08 -6.44
N GLU A 213 -5.49 -19.54 -7.55
CA GLU A 213 -5.05 -18.26 -8.13
C GLU A 213 -6.26 -17.42 -8.54
N ILE A 214 -6.06 -16.12 -8.73
CA ILE A 214 -7.11 -15.20 -9.15
C ILE A 214 -7.17 -15.10 -10.67
N LEU A 215 -6.01 -14.91 -11.30
CA LEU A 215 -5.82 -14.88 -12.74
C LEU A 215 -4.77 -15.91 -13.15
N ASP A 216 -4.80 -16.32 -14.41
CA ASP A 216 -3.76 -17.12 -15.03
C ASP A 216 -2.45 -16.31 -15.20
N GLN A 217 -1.34 -16.99 -15.56
CA GLN A 217 -0.05 -16.33 -15.76
C GLN A 217 -0.07 -15.25 -16.85
N SER A 218 -0.96 -15.38 -17.85
CA SER A 218 -1.13 -14.36 -18.88
C SER A 218 -1.94 -13.15 -18.42
N GLN A 219 -2.51 -13.19 -17.22
CA GLN A 219 -3.42 -12.20 -16.64
C GLN A 219 -4.66 -11.92 -17.50
N LYS A 220 -5.11 -12.92 -18.26
CA LYS A 220 -6.23 -12.79 -19.21
C LYS A 220 -7.43 -13.68 -18.88
N VAL A 221 -7.23 -14.67 -18.01
CA VAL A 221 -8.26 -15.65 -17.64
C VAL A 221 -8.42 -15.64 -16.13
N CYS A 222 -9.64 -15.45 -15.66
CA CYS A 222 -9.98 -15.54 -14.24
C CYS A 222 -10.10 -17.01 -13.83
N LEU A 223 -9.43 -17.37 -12.72
CA LEU A 223 -9.34 -18.73 -12.19
C LEU A 223 -10.20 -18.94 -10.92
N LEU A 224 -11.17 -18.07 -10.67
CA LEU A 224 -12.00 -18.19 -9.47
C LEU A 224 -12.89 -19.45 -9.43
N ASP A 225 -13.21 -20.02 -10.57
CA ASP A 225 -13.99 -21.25 -10.70
C ASP A 225 -13.18 -22.53 -10.51
N GLN A 226 -11.88 -22.43 -10.26
CA GLN A 226 -11.01 -23.59 -10.05
C GLN A 226 -11.25 -24.22 -8.66
N PRO A 227 -11.08 -25.55 -8.51
CA PRO A 227 -11.40 -26.26 -7.28
C PRO A 227 -10.72 -25.70 -6.01
N ALA A 228 -9.44 -25.33 -6.09
CA ALA A 228 -8.71 -24.80 -4.95
C ALA A 228 -9.25 -23.43 -4.49
N THR A 229 -9.68 -22.57 -5.42
CA THR A 229 -10.31 -21.29 -5.12
C THR A 229 -11.70 -21.49 -4.52
N GLN A 230 -12.48 -22.43 -5.08
CA GLN A 230 -13.79 -22.77 -4.53
C GLN A 230 -13.69 -23.37 -3.12
N GLU A 231 -12.67 -24.21 -2.84
CA GLU A 231 -12.39 -24.73 -1.50
C GLU A 231 -12.17 -23.58 -0.50
N ALA A 232 -11.35 -22.59 -0.90
CA ALA A 232 -11.05 -21.45 -0.03
C ALA A 232 -12.30 -20.60 0.25
N LEU A 233 -13.06 -20.26 -0.76
CA LEU A 233 -14.27 -19.45 -0.61
C LEU A 233 -15.35 -20.19 0.16
N GLN A 234 -15.49 -21.51 -0.05
CA GLN A 234 -16.45 -22.33 0.71
C GLN A 234 -16.06 -22.38 2.19
N PHE A 235 -14.77 -22.54 2.51
CA PHE A 235 -14.31 -22.50 3.90
C PHE A 235 -14.68 -21.17 4.57
N LEU A 236 -14.43 -20.04 3.93
CA LEU A 236 -14.76 -18.72 4.47
C LEU A 236 -16.26 -18.52 4.66
N VAL A 237 -17.05 -18.89 3.66
CA VAL A 237 -18.53 -18.82 3.73
C VAL A 237 -19.07 -19.71 4.84
N ASP A 238 -18.51 -20.90 5.02
CA ASP A 238 -18.89 -21.85 6.07
C ASP A 238 -18.61 -21.31 7.49
N LEU A 239 -17.54 -20.52 7.69
CA LEU A 239 -17.28 -19.87 8.99
C LEU A 239 -18.50 -19.07 9.47
N ARG A 240 -19.20 -18.43 8.54
CA ARG A 240 -20.40 -17.65 8.83
C ARG A 240 -21.69 -18.49 8.78
N LEU A 241 -21.99 -19.10 7.64
CA LEU A 241 -23.31 -19.66 7.37
C LEU A 241 -23.53 -21.03 7.99
N LYS A 242 -22.46 -21.81 8.14
CA LYS A 242 -22.54 -23.17 8.68
C LYS A 242 -22.15 -23.26 10.15
N TYR A 243 -21.05 -22.57 10.52
CA TYR A 243 -20.49 -22.70 11.86
C TYR A 243 -20.87 -21.53 12.79
N ASP A 244 -21.37 -20.43 12.26
CA ASP A 244 -21.81 -19.24 13.01
C ASP A 244 -20.72 -18.69 13.97
N VAL A 245 -19.45 -18.80 13.54
CA VAL A 245 -18.28 -18.33 14.30
C VAL A 245 -17.78 -16.96 13.83
N CYS A 246 -18.37 -16.42 12.75
CA CYS A 246 -18.05 -15.14 12.14
C CYS A 246 -19.31 -14.27 12.07
N PRO A 247 -19.24 -12.96 12.43
CA PRO A 247 -20.40 -12.07 12.38
C PRO A 247 -20.85 -11.81 10.94
N PRO A 248 -22.10 -11.40 10.72
CA PRO A 248 -22.67 -11.10 9.40
C PRO A 248 -22.25 -9.71 8.90
N THR A 249 -21.01 -9.28 9.15
CA THR A 249 -20.48 -7.99 8.70
C THR A 249 -20.17 -8.00 7.20
N THR A 250 -20.31 -6.86 6.56
CA THR A 250 -19.99 -6.63 5.14
C THR A 250 -18.73 -5.79 5.01
N MET A 251 -18.28 -5.52 3.78
CA MET A 251 -17.16 -4.63 3.50
C MET A 251 -17.32 -3.22 4.08
N ALA A 252 -18.53 -2.69 4.09
CA ALA A 252 -18.84 -1.36 4.65
C ALA A 252 -18.51 -1.25 6.15
N ASP A 253 -18.33 -2.40 6.82
CA ASP A 253 -18.22 -2.51 8.27
C ASP A 253 -16.77 -2.56 8.79
N LYS A 254 -15.76 -2.12 8.01
CA LYS A 254 -14.34 -2.16 8.44
C LYS A 254 -14.13 -1.51 9.81
N LYS A 255 -14.72 -0.33 10.06
CA LYS A 255 -14.63 0.34 11.35
C LYS A 255 -15.31 -0.48 12.45
N GLN A 256 -16.40 -1.15 12.13
CA GLN A 256 -17.11 -2.04 13.04
C GLN A 256 -16.27 -3.28 13.36
N ASN A 257 -15.59 -3.88 12.38
CA ASN A 257 -14.71 -5.04 12.61
C ASN A 257 -13.57 -4.70 13.57
N ILE A 258 -12.92 -3.53 13.41
CA ILE A 258 -11.93 -3.03 14.35
C ILE A 258 -12.53 -2.82 15.73
N ALA A 259 -13.70 -2.18 15.84
CA ALA A 259 -14.38 -1.93 17.10
C ALA A 259 -14.81 -3.24 17.80
N MET A 260 -15.24 -4.25 17.05
CA MET A 260 -15.58 -5.57 17.58
C MET A 260 -14.35 -6.27 18.16
N PHE A 261 -13.21 -6.22 17.48
CA PHE A 261 -11.96 -6.80 17.98
C PHE A 261 -11.45 -6.07 19.21
N THR A 262 -11.32 -4.75 19.16
CA THR A 262 -10.84 -3.93 20.28
C THR A 262 -11.79 -3.94 21.47
N GLY A 263 -13.09 -4.14 21.25
CA GLY A 263 -14.13 -4.30 22.28
C GLY A 263 -14.27 -5.72 22.82
N GLY A 264 -13.42 -6.68 22.42
CA GLY A 264 -13.46 -8.07 22.90
C GLY A 264 -14.67 -8.86 22.42
N LYS A 265 -15.32 -8.45 21.32
CA LYS A 265 -16.44 -9.16 20.68
C LYS A 265 -16.01 -10.18 19.64
N VAL A 266 -14.74 -10.11 19.22
CA VAL A 266 -14.12 -11.01 18.26
C VAL A 266 -12.74 -11.40 18.78
N ALA A 267 -12.39 -12.69 18.67
CA ALA A 267 -11.13 -13.22 19.17
C ALA A 267 -10.00 -13.18 18.16
N MET A 268 -10.30 -13.36 16.86
CA MET A 268 -9.32 -13.38 15.76
C MET A 268 -9.73 -12.44 14.63
N PHE A 269 -8.79 -11.62 14.15
CA PHE A 269 -9.02 -10.63 13.09
C PHE A 269 -7.85 -10.57 12.12
N GLN A 270 -8.12 -10.77 10.83
CA GLN A 270 -7.14 -10.60 9.77
C GLN A 270 -7.04 -9.12 9.40
N THR A 271 -5.89 -8.51 9.66
CA THR A 271 -5.56 -7.15 9.24
C THR A 271 -4.04 -6.97 9.13
N GLY A 272 -3.53 -5.75 8.96
CA GLY A 272 -2.11 -5.47 8.84
C GLY A 272 -1.60 -4.43 9.83
N ALA A 273 -0.33 -4.06 9.70
CA ALA A 273 0.35 -3.12 10.60
C ALA A 273 -0.32 -1.72 10.67
N TRP A 274 -1.10 -1.35 9.67
CA TRP A 274 -1.87 -0.08 9.66
C TRP A 274 -2.92 0.02 10.77
N ASP A 275 -3.34 -1.09 11.37
CA ASP A 275 -4.31 -1.11 12.46
C ASP A 275 -3.66 -1.26 13.85
N ILE A 276 -2.33 -1.40 13.94
CA ILE A 276 -1.61 -1.51 15.21
C ILE A 276 -1.94 -0.33 16.14
N GLN A 277 -2.02 0.89 15.60
CA GLN A 277 -2.32 2.07 16.42
C GLN A 277 -3.72 1.95 17.05
N ASN A 278 -4.72 1.46 16.31
CA ASN A 278 -6.06 1.23 16.85
C ASN A 278 -6.04 0.23 18.03
N MET A 279 -5.16 -0.78 17.97
CA MET A 279 -5.00 -1.75 19.05
C MET A 279 -4.28 -1.16 20.26
N LYS A 280 -3.23 -0.35 20.03
CA LYS A 280 -2.45 0.34 21.08
C LYS A 280 -3.25 1.39 21.82
N ASP A 281 -4.25 2.00 21.21
CA ASP A 281 -5.09 3.03 21.83
C ASP A 281 -6.00 2.42 22.90
N VAL A 282 -6.33 1.12 22.83
CA VAL A 282 -7.11 0.40 23.85
C VAL A 282 -6.19 -0.25 24.86
N LYS A 283 -5.87 0.45 25.92
CA LYS A 283 -4.87 0.05 26.95
C LYS A 283 -5.22 -1.25 27.69
N THR A 284 -6.48 -1.62 27.72
CA THR A 284 -6.96 -2.86 28.38
C THR A 284 -6.92 -4.07 27.48
N LEU A 285 -6.67 -3.92 26.17
CA LEU A 285 -6.63 -5.01 25.23
C LEU A 285 -5.25 -5.68 25.25
N ARG A 286 -5.19 -6.95 25.62
CA ARG A 286 -4.02 -7.80 25.44
C ARG A 286 -4.14 -8.54 24.11
N TRP A 287 -3.27 -8.22 23.17
CA TRP A 287 -3.30 -8.79 21.82
C TRP A 287 -1.90 -9.18 21.34
N ALA A 288 -1.86 -10.00 20.33
CA ALA A 288 -0.63 -10.30 19.59
C ALA A 288 -0.96 -10.65 18.13
N VAL A 289 0.07 -10.99 17.36
CA VAL A 289 -0.04 -11.35 15.95
C VAL A 289 0.55 -12.73 15.67
N ALA A 290 0.06 -13.38 14.64
CA ALA A 290 0.58 -14.62 14.10
C ALA A 290 0.49 -14.61 12.57
N PRO A 291 1.19 -15.48 11.83
CA PRO A 291 0.93 -15.71 10.43
C PRO A 291 -0.55 -16.06 10.18
N LEU A 292 -1.06 -15.75 8.98
CA LEU A 292 -2.39 -16.23 8.58
C LEU A 292 -2.41 -17.78 8.55
N PRO A 293 -3.53 -18.41 8.88
CA PRO A 293 -3.64 -19.87 8.88
C PRO A 293 -3.39 -20.43 7.48
N LYS A 294 -2.62 -21.51 7.42
CA LYS A 294 -2.26 -22.17 6.16
C LYS A 294 -3.15 -23.37 5.86
N ARG A 295 -3.38 -23.62 4.55
CA ARG A 295 -3.98 -24.86 4.04
C ARG A 295 -2.87 -25.77 3.50
N LYS A 296 -2.30 -25.42 2.33
CA LYS A 296 -1.18 -26.12 1.69
C LYS A 296 0.15 -25.39 1.91
N LYS A 297 0.11 -24.09 1.96
CA LYS A 297 1.26 -23.19 2.12
C LYS A 297 0.87 -21.92 2.86
N HIS A 298 1.86 -21.24 3.43
CA HIS A 298 1.64 -19.85 3.87
C HIS A 298 1.38 -18.95 2.67
N ALA A 299 0.50 -18.01 2.84
CA ALA A 299 0.25 -16.95 1.87
C ALA A 299 -0.29 -15.70 2.57
N THR A 300 0.11 -14.56 2.09
CA THR A 300 -0.45 -13.28 2.51
C THR A 300 -0.51 -12.31 1.34
N LEU A 301 -1.28 -11.24 1.50
CA LEU A 301 -1.35 -10.16 0.53
C LEU A 301 -0.29 -9.12 0.86
N LEU A 302 0.51 -8.76 -0.14
CA LEU A 302 1.44 -7.64 -0.09
C LEU A 302 0.69 -6.34 -0.41
N GLY A 303 0.71 -5.42 0.53
CA GLY A 303 0.35 -4.03 0.32
C GLY A 303 1.60 -3.16 0.21
N MET A 304 1.59 -2.21 -0.70
CA MET A 304 2.66 -1.23 -0.86
C MET A 304 2.08 0.18 -0.93
N GLU A 305 2.81 1.10 -0.36
CA GLU A 305 2.65 2.52 -0.60
C GLU A 305 3.95 3.07 -1.15
N ASN A 306 3.89 3.65 -2.33
CA ASN A 306 5.06 4.01 -3.10
C ASN A 306 5.21 5.52 -3.16
N TYR A 307 6.46 6.00 -3.24
CA TYR A 307 6.74 7.30 -3.82
C TYR A 307 7.02 7.15 -5.32
N ALA A 308 6.54 8.11 -6.08
CA ALA A 308 6.81 8.26 -7.51
C ALA A 308 7.06 9.73 -7.84
N ILE A 309 7.74 10.00 -8.94
CA ILE A 309 7.94 11.34 -9.49
C ILE A 309 7.02 11.47 -10.71
N ALA A 310 6.35 12.60 -10.85
CA ALA A 310 5.49 12.85 -12.00
C ALA A 310 6.31 13.05 -13.27
N ALA A 311 5.89 12.43 -14.39
CA ALA A 311 6.53 12.67 -15.69
C ALA A 311 6.43 14.13 -16.14
N GLY A 312 5.37 14.84 -15.71
CA GLY A 312 5.13 16.25 -16.03
C GLY A 312 5.77 17.26 -15.06
N THR A 313 6.63 16.84 -14.13
CA THR A 313 7.34 17.77 -13.23
C THR A 313 8.24 18.71 -14.02
N LYS A 314 8.33 19.94 -13.57
CA LYS A 314 9.26 20.95 -14.11
C LYS A 314 10.61 20.95 -13.37
N HIS A 315 10.71 20.16 -12.29
CA HIS A 315 11.83 20.13 -11.36
C HIS A 315 12.31 18.68 -11.11
N PRO A 316 12.68 17.91 -12.17
CA PRO A 316 12.96 16.48 -12.03
C PRO A 316 14.17 16.17 -11.13
N GLN A 317 15.19 17.02 -11.11
CA GLN A 317 16.38 16.84 -10.26
C GLN A 317 16.06 17.12 -8.80
N GLU A 318 15.36 18.22 -8.52
CA GLU A 318 14.94 18.61 -7.19
C GLU A 318 13.92 17.60 -6.62
N ALA A 319 13.01 17.11 -7.46
CA ALA A 319 12.08 16.05 -7.09
C ALA A 319 12.81 14.74 -6.78
N TRP A 320 13.90 14.42 -7.51
CA TRP A 320 14.75 13.27 -7.22
C TRP A 320 15.45 13.41 -5.86
N GLU A 321 16.00 14.59 -5.52
CA GLU A 321 16.60 14.83 -4.20
C GLU A 321 15.60 14.61 -3.06
N LEU A 322 14.37 15.13 -3.18
CA LEU A 322 13.31 14.90 -2.19
C LEU A 322 12.92 13.43 -2.14
N PHE A 323 12.74 12.78 -3.29
CA PHE A 323 12.39 11.36 -3.38
C PHE A 323 13.41 10.46 -2.68
N LYS A 324 14.72 10.71 -2.89
CA LYS A 324 15.79 9.98 -2.22
C LYS A 324 15.76 10.16 -0.71
N PHE A 325 15.61 11.42 -0.27
CA PHE A 325 15.57 11.77 1.15
C PHE A 325 14.41 11.06 1.87
N LEU A 326 13.22 11.08 1.27
CA LEU A 326 12.03 10.43 1.83
C LEU A 326 12.14 8.90 1.86
N LEU A 327 13.02 8.32 1.07
CA LEU A 327 13.28 6.88 0.99
C LEU A 327 14.59 6.46 1.66
N ASP A 328 15.33 7.36 2.29
CA ASP A 328 16.56 7.03 2.97
C ASP A 328 16.34 6.19 4.24
N LYS A 329 17.43 5.69 4.81
CA LYS A 329 17.39 4.84 6.02
C LYS A 329 16.83 5.60 7.23
N LYS A 330 17.10 6.91 7.31
CA LYS A 330 16.63 7.76 8.41
C LYS A 330 15.12 7.96 8.32
N ALA A 331 14.61 8.37 7.17
CA ALA A 331 13.19 8.61 6.96
C ALA A 331 12.38 7.33 7.18
N GLN A 332 12.81 6.19 6.61
CA GLN A 332 12.15 4.91 6.84
C GLN A 332 12.27 4.45 8.31
N GLY A 333 13.39 4.73 8.99
CA GLY A 333 13.57 4.47 10.41
C GLY A 333 12.60 5.28 11.28
N VAL A 334 12.36 6.55 10.95
CA VAL A 334 11.35 7.40 11.62
C VAL A 334 9.95 6.82 11.43
N MET A 335 9.58 6.43 10.20
CA MET A 335 8.28 5.80 9.91
C MET A 335 8.11 4.48 10.67
N ALA A 336 9.15 3.66 10.73
CA ALA A 336 9.15 2.39 11.45
C ALA A 336 8.96 2.60 12.96
N THR A 337 9.65 3.56 13.57
CA THR A 337 9.65 3.77 15.02
C THR A 337 8.45 4.56 15.53
N LYS A 338 7.98 5.54 14.77
CA LYS A 338 6.87 6.41 15.18
C LYS A 338 5.49 5.86 14.83
N LEU A 339 5.40 5.11 13.73
CA LEU A 339 4.13 4.66 13.16
C LEU A 339 4.02 3.14 12.98
N GLU A 340 5.01 2.38 13.42
CA GLU A 340 5.07 0.90 13.22
C GLU A 340 4.98 0.50 11.74
N LYS A 341 5.38 1.39 10.82
CA LYS A 341 5.38 1.05 9.39
C LYS A 341 6.48 0.03 9.09
N GLN A 342 6.14 -1.01 8.34
CA GLN A 342 7.09 -2.02 7.92
C GLN A 342 8.02 -1.47 6.83
N PRO A 343 9.34 -1.39 7.08
CA PRO A 343 10.27 -0.79 6.13
C PRO A 343 10.36 -1.57 4.82
N SER A 344 10.62 -0.87 3.74
CA SER A 344 10.94 -1.47 2.44
C SER A 344 12.44 -1.70 2.23
N ARG A 345 13.30 -1.11 3.10
CA ARG A 345 14.73 -1.36 3.15
C ARG A 345 15.08 -2.49 4.12
N GLN A 346 15.90 -3.44 3.64
CA GLN A 346 16.31 -4.61 4.43
C GLN A 346 17.10 -4.22 5.68
N SER A 347 18.03 -3.26 5.55
CA SER A 347 18.82 -2.77 6.68
C SER A 347 17.95 -2.09 7.74
N VAL A 348 16.94 -1.30 7.36
CA VAL A 348 16.03 -0.66 8.31
C VAL A 348 15.12 -1.69 8.98
N ALA A 349 14.69 -2.71 8.26
CA ALA A 349 13.92 -3.80 8.85
C ALA A 349 14.73 -4.54 9.92
N SER A 350 15.98 -4.93 9.64
CA SER A 350 16.86 -5.67 10.57
C SER A 350 17.38 -4.81 11.73
N ASP A 351 17.80 -3.56 11.45
CA ASP A 351 18.56 -2.75 12.39
C ASP A 351 17.70 -1.79 13.22
N VAL A 352 16.50 -1.46 12.73
CA VAL A 352 15.59 -0.53 13.40
C VAL A 352 14.28 -1.22 13.77
N PHE A 353 13.52 -1.75 12.78
CA PHE A 353 12.15 -2.23 13.01
C PHE A 353 12.11 -3.42 13.98
N LEU A 354 12.96 -4.44 13.75
CA LEU A 354 13.02 -5.62 14.61
C LEU A 354 13.68 -5.39 15.97
N LYS A 355 14.53 -4.35 16.08
CA LYS A 355 15.23 -4.03 17.35
C LYS A 355 14.46 -3.08 18.27
N GLN A 356 13.27 -2.64 17.87
CA GLN A 356 12.43 -1.81 18.76
C GLN A 356 12.04 -2.57 20.02
N PRO A 357 11.81 -1.87 21.13
CA PRO A 357 11.33 -2.48 22.37
C PRO A 357 10.09 -3.34 22.15
N ASP A 358 9.92 -4.34 23.00
CA ASP A 358 8.75 -5.22 22.98
C ASP A 358 7.45 -4.38 23.03
N ALA A 359 6.62 -4.57 22.03
CA ALA A 359 5.34 -3.90 21.90
C ALA A 359 4.16 -4.79 22.31
N GLY A 360 4.46 -5.99 22.88
CA GLY A 360 3.47 -7.00 23.22
C GLY A 360 3.11 -7.93 22.04
N TYR A 361 3.75 -7.76 20.88
CA TYR A 361 3.61 -8.62 19.71
C TYR A 361 4.94 -8.80 18.96
N ASP A 362 5.10 -9.91 18.24
CA ASP A 362 6.32 -10.21 17.50
C ASP A 362 6.32 -9.55 16.10
N ARG A 363 7.22 -8.57 15.92
CA ARG A 363 7.40 -7.88 14.62
C ARG A 363 7.98 -8.78 13.52
N LYS A 364 8.64 -9.89 13.90
CA LYS A 364 9.19 -10.85 12.91
C LYS A 364 8.10 -11.40 12.00
N VAL A 365 6.89 -11.61 12.53
CA VAL A 365 5.73 -12.09 11.77
C VAL A 365 5.51 -11.25 10.50
N PHE A 366 5.65 -9.92 10.59
CA PHE A 366 5.48 -9.03 9.44
C PHE A 366 6.64 -9.14 8.45
N VAL A 367 7.88 -9.22 8.93
CA VAL A 367 9.08 -9.28 8.07
C VAL A 367 9.17 -10.65 7.36
N GLU A 368 8.96 -11.74 8.09
CA GLU A 368 8.98 -13.10 7.54
C GLU A 368 7.88 -13.32 6.52
N ALA A 369 6.72 -12.69 6.71
CA ALA A 369 5.59 -12.79 5.79
C ALA A 369 5.90 -12.24 4.39
N LEU A 370 6.90 -11.37 4.23
CA LEU A 370 7.34 -10.92 2.90
C LEU A 370 7.84 -12.06 2.01
N SER A 371 8.40 -13.14 2.61
CA SER A 371 8.93 -14.28 1.86
C SER A 371 7.86 -15.11 1.15
N TYR A 372 6.61 -15.02 1.58
CA TYR A 372 5.45 -15.72 1.01
C TYR A 372 4.28 -14.78 0.65
N ALA A 373 4.56 -13.50 0.55
CA ALA A 373 3.58 -12.51 0.17
C ALA A 373 3.32 -12.53 -1.35
N HIS A 374 2.05 -12.39 -1.70
CA HIS A 374 1.58 -12.28 -3.07
C HIS A 374 1.03 -10.89 -3.32
N VAL A 375 1.15 -10.42 -4.54
CA VAL A 375 0.52 -9.16 -5.00
C VAL A 375 -0.84 -9.48 -5.61
N ALA A 376 -1.83 -8.65 -5.33
CA ALA A 376 -3.11 -8.74 -6.03
C ALA A 376 -2.91 -8.52 -7.54
N PRO A 377 -3.77 -9.10 -8.40
CA PRO A 377 -3.72 -8.80 -9.82
C PRO A 377 -3.69 -7.30 -10.07
N ASN A 378 -2.79 -6.87 -10.94
CA ASN A 378 -2.57 -5.46 -11.23
C ASN A 378 -2.50 -5.26 -12.75
N VAL A 379 -3.66 -5.38 -13.40
CA VAL A 379 -3.86 -5.10 -14.83
C VAL A 379 -4.54 -3.75 -14.99
N ALA A 380 -4.38 -3.11 -16.15
CA ALA A 380 -4.83 -1.74 -16.38
C ALA A 380 -6.31 -1.48 -16.01
N ASP A 381 -7.18 -2.45 -16.28
CA ASP A 381 -8.62 -2.35 -15.98
C ASP A 381 -9.08 -3.14 -14.76
N TRP A 382 -8.14 -3.42 -13.83
CA TRP A 382 -8.45 -4.26 -12.66
C TRP A 382 -9.62 -3.73 -11.83
N ASP A 383 -9.69 -2.44 -11.62
CA ASP A 383 -10.77 -1.82 -10.82
C ASP A 383 -12.15 -2.12 -11.43
N ARG A 384 -12.27 -2.03 -12.76
CA ARG A 384 -13.52 -2.33 -13.46
C ARG A 384 -13.89 -3.80 -13.38
N VAL A 385 -12.94 -4.72 -13.62
CA VAL A 385 -13.24 -6.16 -13.65
C VAL A 385 -13.35 -6.77 -12.25
N SER A 386 -12.64 -6.24 -11.26
CA SER A 386 -12.73 -6.71 -9.89
C SER A 386 -14.10 -6.47 -9.24
N HIS A 387 -14.86 -5.50 -9.76
CA HIS A 387 -16.25 -5.26 -9.33
C HIS A 387 -17.13 -6.50 -9.54
N PHE A 388 -16.95 -7.23 -10.64
CA PHE A 388 -17.68 -8.48 -10.89
C PHE A 388 -17.36 -9.56 -9.85
N ILE A 389 -16.10 -9.59 -9.35
CA ILE A 389 -15.71 -10.49 -8.26
C ILE A 389 -16.48 -10.11 -7.00
N GLN A 390 -16.44 -8.82 -6.63
CA GLN A 390 -17.06 -8.34 -5.40
C GLN A 390 -18.57 -8.60 -5.37
N GLU A 391 -19.27 -8.34 -6.48
CA GLU A 391 -20.70 -8.62 -6.58
C GLU A 391 -21.03 -10.08 -6.23
N GLN A 392 -20.26 -11.03 -6.76
CA GLN A 392 -20.51 -12.46 -6.49
C GLN A 392 -20.05 -12.86 -5.08
N LEU A 393 -18.96 -12.26 -4.56
CA LEU A 393 -18.55 -12.47 -3.18
C LEU A 393 -19.65 -12.05 -2.20
N ASP A 394 -20.27 -10.90 -2.40
CA ASP A 394 -21.35 -10.41 -1.54
C ASP A 394 -22.56 -11.37 -1.57
N LEU A 395 -22.93 -11.85 -2.75
CA LEU A 395 -24.03 -12.82 -2.88
C LEU A 395 -23.72 -14.15 -2.18
N MET A 396 -22.50 -14.67 -2.31
CA MET A 396 -22.05 -15.88 -1.62
C MET A 396 -22.03 -15.68 -0.10
N TRP A 397 -21.50 -14.53 0.36
CA TRP A 397 -21.44 -14.19 1.78
C TRP A 397 -22.80 -14.05 2.42
N MET A 398 -23.80 -13.58 1.66
CA MET A 398 -25.20 -13.49 2.11
C MET A 398 -25.95 -14.83 2.00
N GLY A 399 -25.35 -15.87 1.44
CA GLY A 399 -26.04 -17.15 1.18
C GLY A 399 -27.07 -17.09 0.06
N LYS A 400 -27.01 -16.06 -0.81
CA LYS A 400 -27.94 -15.88 -1.93
C LYS A 400 -27.55 -16.64 -3.19
N THR A 401 -26.30 -17.07 -3.29
CA THR A 401 -25.79 -17.96 -4.34
C THR A 401 -24.81 -18.95 -3.74
N SER A 402 -24.65 -20.12 -4.36
CA SER A 402 -23.62 -21.07 -3.97
C SER A 402 -22.22 -20.57 -4.39
N VAL A 403 -21.18 -21.06 -3.71
CA VAL A 403 -19.79 -20.74 -4.09
C VAL A 403 -19.51 -21.19 -5.53
N LYS A 404 -19.99 -22.37 -5.91
CA LYS A 404 -19.81 -22.89 -7.27
C LYS A 404 -20.43 -21.99 -8.34
N GLU A 405 -21.65 -21.54 -8.16
CA GLU A 405 -22.34 -20.67 -9.10
C GLU A 405 -21.74 -19.26 -9.15
N GLY A 406 -21.50 -18.67 -7.97
CA GLY A 406 -20.92 -17.32 -7.87
C GLY A 406 -19.53 -17.24 -8.47
N THR A 407 -18.67 -18.23 -8.20
CA THR A 407 -17.31 -18.26 -8.78
C THR A 407 -17.32 -18.47 -10.30
N ALA A 408 -18.19 -19.33 -10.81
CA ALA A 408 -18.33 -19.54 -12.27
C ALA A 408 -18.81 -18.27 -12.96
N LYS A 409 -19.76 -17.54 -12.37
CA LYS A 409 -20.25 -16.27 -12.92
C LYS A 409 -19.16 -15.18 -12.89
N ALA A 410 -18.46 -15.03 -11.75
CA ALA A 410 -17.36 -14.09 -11.62
C ALA A 410 -16.23 -14.38 -12.62
N ALA A 411 -15.80 -15.65 -12.72
CA ALA A 411 -14.74 -16.06 -13.63
C ALA A 411 -15.06 -15.72 -15.09
N LYS A 412 -16.29 -15.98 -15.52
CA LYS A 412 -16.78 -15.63 -16.85
C LYS A 412 -16.74 -14.11 -17.09
N GLN A 413 -17.37 -13.33 -16.22
CA GLN A 413 -17.51 -11.88 -16.38
C GLN A 413 -16.14 -11.17 -16.36
N VAL A 414 -15.24 -11.58 -15.46
CA VAL A 414 -13.87 -11.00 -15.38
C VAL A 414 -13.08 -11.36 -16.64
N THR A 415 -13.13 -12.63 -17.10
CA THR A 415 -12.42 -13.05 -18.31
C THR A 415 -12.92 -12.30 -19.56
N GLU A 416 -14.23 -12.13 -19.71
CA GLU A 416 -14.84 -11.34 -20.78
C GLU A 416 -14.38 -9.87 -20.68
N GLY A 417 -14.47 -9.26 -19.49
CA GLY A 417 -14.04 -7.89 -19.26
C GLY A 417 -12.56 -7.63 -19.57
N LEU A 418 -11.67 -8.57 -19.21
CA LEU A 418 -10.24 -8.49 -19.56
C LEU A 418 -9.94 -8.59 -21.06
N ARG A 419 -10.83 -9.21 -21.83
CA ARG A 419 -10.70 -9.28 -23.30
C ARG A 419 -11.15 -8.00 -24.01
N GLU A 420 -12.13 -7.30 -23.45
CA GLU A 420 -12.66 -6.05 -23.99
C GLU A 420 -11.73 -4.85 -23.78
N SER A 421 -10.80 -4.96 -22.83
CA SER A 421 -9.83 -3.90 -22.43
C SER A 421 -8.63 -3.76 -23.39
N ARG A 422 -8.75 -4.17 -24.66
CA ARG A 422 -7.68 -4.16 -25.67
C ARG A 422 -7.75 -2.97 -26.61
#